data_e43f9e06bb807336eaf78d5841293568
#
_entry.id   e43f9e06bb807336eaf78d5841293568
#
_cell.length_a   1.000
_cell.length_b   1.000
_cell.length_c   1.000
_cell.angle_alpha   90.00
_cell.angle_beta   90.00
_cell.angle_gamma   90.00
#
_symmetry.space_group_name_H-M   'P 1'
#
loop_
_entity.id
_entity.type
_entity.pdbx_description
1 polymer ?
#
loop_
_entity_poly.entity_id
_entity_poly.type
_entity_poly.pdbx_seq_one_letter_code
_entity_poly.pdbx_strand_id
1 'polypeptide(L)'
;MTERVIVRQNNRFETQFLSIDPHQPESTEFKSVEHTHQLTPHGLLLAGLGGCTAILLHTYAQNHGLNLREVELRLTYDEAFKENSEEMDRYLEQIEEEIILPSELDESERNKLLMIAKQCSIHRMIEEGTHIDSRLVDQETVQK
;
A
#
# COMPACT_ATOMS: atom_id res chain seq x y z
N MET A 1 -1.30 -3.91 -17.57
CA MET A 1 -2.40 -3.65 -16.63
C MET A 1 -1.90 -2.75 -15.50
N THR A 2 -2.65 -1.72 -15.18
CA THR A 2 -2.28 -0.77 -14.14
C THR A 2 -3.39 -0.71 -13.09
N GLU A 3 -3.04 -0.86 -11.84
CA GLU A 3 -3.96 -0.76 -10.72
C GLU A 3 -3.54 0.40 -9.83
N ARG A 4 -4.52 1.13 -9.30
CA ARG A 4 -4.26 2.28 -8.44
C ARG A 4 -5.13 2.23 -7.21
N VAL A 5 -4.53 2.53 -6.07
CA VAL A 5 -5.23 2.63 -4.79
C VAL A 5 -4.71 3.85 -4.06
N ILE A 6 -5.61 4.57 -3.43
CA ILE A 6 -5.27 5.68 -2.55
C ILE A 6 -5.63 5.28 -1.13
N VAL A 7 -4.73 5.51 -0.21
CA VAL A 7 -4.95 5.26 1.23
C VAL A 7 -4.80 6.58 1.95
N ARG A 8 -5.81 6.95 2.72
CA ARG A 8 -5.77 8.16 3.56
C ARG A 8 -5.97 7.73 5.01
N GLN A 9 -5.13 8.23 5.89
CA GLN A 9 -5.25 7.91 7.31
C GLN A 9 -4.99 9.17 8.13
N ASN A 10 -5.85 9.40 9.13
CA ASN A 10 -5.65 10.51 10.06
C ASN A 10 -4.87 10.03 11.28
N ASN A 11 -4.58 10.96 12.19
CA ASN A 11 -3.78 10.65 13.38
C ASN A 11 -4.49 9.84 14.45
N ARG A 12 -5.73 9.44 14.19
CA ARG A 12 -6.46 8.50 15.04
C ARG A 12 -6.55 7.13 14.37
N PHE A 13 -5.76 6.92 13.33
CA PHE A 13 -5.70 5.67 12.55
C PHE A 13 -7.02 5.34 11.84
N GLU A 14 -7.88 6.32 11.68
CA GLU A 14 -9.06 6.15 10.83
C GLU A 14 -8.60 6.17 9.38
N THR A 15 -8.94 5.12 8.66
CA THR A 15 -8.35 4.87 7.35
C THR A 15 -9.44 4.75 6.29
N GLN A 16 -9.20 5.39 5.16
CA GLN A 16 -10.06 5.31 3.99
C GLN A 16 -9.26 4.75 2.83
N PHE A 17 -9.82 3.78 2.13
CA PHE A 17 -9.24 3.22 0.93
C PHE A 17 -10.10 3.63 -0.26
N LEU A 18 -9.44 4.07 -1.34
CA LEU A 18 -10.12 4.51 -2.56
C LEU A 18 -9.52 3.76 -3.74
N SER A 19 -10.37 3.32 -4.64
CA SER A 19 -9.90 2.67 -5.85
C SER A 19 -10.83 2.97 -7.02
N ILE A 20 -10.38 2.64 -8.21
CA ILE A 20 -11.21 2.66 -9.40
C ILE A 20 -11.89 1.29 -9.47
N ASP A 21 -13.21 1.29 -9.64
CA ASP A 21 -14.00 0.05 -9.67
C ASP A 21 -13.49 -0.85 -10.81
N PRO A 22 -13.04 -2.08 -10.51
CA PRO A 22 -12.58 -3.01 -11.56
C PRO A 22 -13.69 -3.44 -12.50
N HIS A 23 -14.94 -3.26 -12.11
CA HIS A 23 -16.09 -3.58 -12.98
C HIS A 23 -16.43 -2.40 -13.92
N GLN A 24 -15.76 -1.28 -13.77
CA GLN A 24 -15.90 -0.11 -14.62
C GLN A 24 -14.51 0.39 -15.03
N PRO A 25 -13.79 -0.37 -15.83
CA PRO A 25 -12.37 -0.07 -16.13
C PRO A 25 -12.16 1.24 -16.87
N GLU A 26 -13.20 1.77 -17.50
CA GLU A 26 -13.11 3.05 -18.21
C GLU A 26 -13.22 4.24 -17.27
N SER A 27 -13.67 4.02 -16.04
CA SER A 27 -13.80 5.09 -15.07
C SER A 27 -12.43 5.55 -14.60
N THR A 28 -12.29 6.87 -14.41
CA THR A 28 -11.09 7.44 -13.79
C THR A 28 -11.41 7.96 -12.39
N GLU A 29 -12.61 7.68 -11.91
CA GLU A 29 -13.07 8.18 -10.62
C GLU A 29 -12.69 7.22 -9.51
N PHE A 30 -12.01 7.75 -8.48
CA PHE A 30 -11.71 6.99 -7.27
C PHE A 30 -12.91 7.03 -6.33
N LYS A 31 -13.29 5.86 -5.86
CA LYS A 31 -14.41 5.71 -4.94
C LYS A 31 -13.97 4.99 -3.68
N SER A 32 -14.61 5.30 -2.58
CA SER A 32 -14.35 4.63 -1.31
C SER A 32 -14.64 3.14 -1.43
N VAL A 33 -13.72 2.33 -0.93
CA VAL A 33 -13.84 0.88 -0.97
C VAL A 33 -14.61 0.43 0.27
N GLU A 34 -15.74 -0.23 0.05
CA GLU A 34 -16.57 -0.75 1.14
C GLU A 34 -16.56 -2.28 1.17
N HIS A 35 -16.22 -2.91 0.04
CA HIS A 35 -16.20 -4.37 -0.08
C HIS A 35 -14.96 -4.79 -0.84
N THR A 36 -14.40 -5.93 -0.47
CA THR A 36 -13.17 -6.40 -1.09
C THR A 36 -13.30 -6.66 -2.59
N HIS A 37 -14.50 -6.99 -3.06
CA HIS A 37 -14.69 -7.23 -4.49
C HIS A 37 -14.59 -5.95 -5.33
N GLN A 38 -14.53 -4.79 -4.70
CA GLN A 38 -14.26 -3.53 -5.38
C GLN A 38 -12.78 -3.34 -5.68
N LEU A 39 -11.95 -4.26 -5.22
CA LEU A 39 -10.52 -4.28 -5.49
C LEU A 39 -10.17 -5.51 -6.31
N THR A 40 -9.18 -5.37 -7.17
CA THR A 40 -8.55 -6.53 -7.78
C THR A 40 -7.62 -7.16 -6.75
N PRO A 41 -7.10 -8.38 -6.98
CA PRO A 41 -6.10 -8.95 -6.07
C PRO A 41 -4.89 -8.05 -5.89
N HIS A 42 -4.41 -7.44 -6.97
CA HIS A 42 -3.28 -6.49 -6.88
C HIS A 42 -3.68 -5.23 -6.12
N GLY A 43 -4.90 -4.73 -6.35
CA GLY A 43 -5.40 -3.58 -5.61
C GLY A 43 -5.48 -3.85 -4.11
N LEU A 44 -5.88 -5.07 -3.74
CA LEU A 44 -5.95 -5.44 -2.34
C LEU A 44 -4.55 -5.47 -1.71
N LEU A 45 -3.57 -5.95 -2.45
CA LEU A 45 -2.17 -5.92 -1.99
C LEU A 45 -1.70 -4.48 -1.80
N LEU A 46 -2.02 -3.59 -2.74
CA LEU A 46 -1.67 -2.17 -2.63
C LEU A 46 -2.32 -1.53 -1.40
N ALA A 47 -3.59 -1.85 -1.15
CA ALA A 47 -4.28 -1.34 0.02
C ALA A 47 -3.59 -1.80 1.31
N GLY A 48 -3.16 -3.05 1.36
CA GLY A 48 -2.43 -3.59 2.50
C GLY A 48 -1.09 -2.90 2.71
N LEU A 49 -0.34 -2.70 1.63
CA LEU A 49 0.94 -2.00 1.70
C LEU A 49 0.75 -0.56 2.17
N GLY A 50 -0.18 0.16 1.55
CA GLY A 50 -0.43 1.56 1.92
C GLY A 50 -0.95 1.70 3.34
N GLY A 51 -1.85 0.82 3.75
CA GLY A 51 -2.38 0.83 5.11
C GLY A 51 -1.28 0.58 6.14
N CYS A 52 -0.41 -0.38 5.87
CA CYS A 52 0.71 -0.68 6.75
C CYS A 52 1.67 0.50 6.86
N THR A 53 2.01 1.11 5.74
CA THR A 53 2.88 2.28 5.73
C THR A 53 2.28 3.42 6.53
N ALA A 54 0.98 3.69 6.34
CA ALA A 54 0.30 4.77 7.05
C ALA A 54 0.34 4.56 8.57
N ILE A 55 0.06 3.35 9.03
CA ILE A 55 0.12 3.01 10.45
C ILE A 55 1.53 3.28 11.00
N LEU A 56 2.53 2.84 10.27
CA LEU A 56 3.91 3.01 10.69
C LEU A 56 4.30 4.48 10.83
N LEU A 57 3.89 5.30 9.86
CA LEU A 57 4.20 6.72 9.88
C LEU A 57 3.51 7.43 11.05
N HIS A 58 2.25 7.14 11.30
CA HIS A 58 1.53 7.74 12.42
C HIS A 58 2.07 7.27 13.77
N THR A 59 2.44 5.99 13.87
CA THR A 59 3.03 5.45 15.09
C THR A 59 4.34 6.15 15.40
N TYR A 60 5.19 6.29 14.38
CA TYR A 60 6.47 6.99 14.55
C TYR A 60 6.25 8.45 14.96
N ALA A 61 5.33 9.13 14.29
CA ALA A 61 5.06 10.53 14.58
C ALA A 61 4.59 10.73 16.02
N GLN A 62 3.70 9.87 16.50
CA GLN A 62 3.19 9.97 17.87
C GLN A 62 4.29 9.72 18.88
N ASN A 63 5.18 8.77 18.62
CA ASN A 63 6.25 8.44 19.55
C ASN A 63 7.35 9.49 19.59
N HIS A 64 7.42 10.35 18.58
CA HIS A 64 8.48 11.38 18.49
C HIS A 64 7.94 12.80 18.53
N GLY A 65 6.68 12.96 18.85
CA GLY A 65 6.08 14.28 19.00
C GLY A 65 5.95 15.07 17.71
N LEU A 66 5.91 14.40 16.56
CA LEU A 66 5.68 15.06 15.29
C LEU A 66 4.20 15.30 15.08
N ASN A 67 3.88 16.48 14.57
CA ASN A 67 2.49 16.84 14.31
C ASN A 67 2.09 16.36 12.91
N LEU A 68 1.80 15.07 12.81
CA LEU A 68 1.35 14.45 11.57
C LEU A 68 -0.16 14.22 11.68
N ARG A 69 -0.94 15.07 11.02
CA ARG A 69 -2.40 15.01 11.14
C ARG A 69 -3.03 14.02 10.17
N GLU A 70 -2.44 13.90 9.00
CA GLU A 70 -2.98 13.04 7.97
C GLU A 70 -1.87 12.64 7.01
N VAL A 71 -1.93 11.42 6.49
CA VAL A 71 -1.08 10.99 5.39
C VAL A 71 -1.96 10.47 4.27
N GLU A 72 -1.51 10.67 3.05
CA GLU A 72 -2.13 10.05 1.89
C GLU A 72 -1.05 9.29 1.15
N LEU A 73 -1.37 8.05 0.79
CA LEU A 73 -0.48 7.23 -0.01
C LEU A 73 -1.18 6.90 -1.32
N ARG A 74 -0.48 7.11 -2.42
CA ARG A 74 -0.96 6.76 -3.74
C ARG A 74 -0.10 5.64 -4.25
N LEU A 75 -0.71 4.52 -4.49
CA LEU A 75 0.02 3.31 -4.87
C LEU A 75 -0.43 2.87 -6.25
N THR A 76 0.54 2.51 -7.07
CA THR A 76 0.29 2.07 -8.44
C THR A 76 1.03 0.77 -8.66
N TYR A 77 0.33 -0.22 -9.21
CA TYR A 77 0.91 -1.47 -9.65
C TYR A 77 0.91 -1.49 -11.17
N ASP A 78 2.02 -1.89 -11.75
CA ASP A 78 2.15 -1.95 -13.20
C ASP A 78 3.02 -3.14 -13.58
N GLU A 79 2.61 -3.86 -14.62
CA GLU A 79 3.34 -5.00 -15.12
C GLU A 79 3.95 -4.76 -16.51
N ALA A 80 4.34 -3.52 -16.78
CA ALA A 80 4.70 -3.07 -18.11
C ALA A 80 6.14 -3.30 -18.53
N PHE A 81 6.92 -4.06 -17.78
CA PHE A 81 8.34 -4.11 -18.06
C PHE A 81 8.83 -5.25 -18.91
N LYS A 82 8.05 -6.29 -19.06
CA LYS A 82 8.56 -7.55 -19.61
C LYS A 82 9.06 -7.45 -21.03
N GLU A 83 8.77 -6.37 -21.71
CA GLU A 83 9.19 -6.20 -23.10
C GLU A 83 10.52 -5.49 -23.26
N ASN A 84 11.04 -4.93 -22.19
CA ASN A 84 12.05 -3.90 -22.36
C ASN A 84 13.48 -4.36 -22.30
N SER A 85 13.77 -5.49 -21.69
CA SER A 85 15.15 -5.89 -21.57
C SER A 85 15.28 -7.24 -20.90
N GLU A 86 16.35 -7.96 -21.25
CA GLU A 86 16.67 -9.20 -20.60
C GLU A 86 16.98 -8.99 -19.12
N GLU A 87 17.49 -7.82 -18.78
CA GLU A 87 17.79 -7.49 -17.39
C GLU A 87 16.53 -7.36 -16.55
N MET A 88 15.41 -7.04 -17.20
CA MET A 88 14.13 -6.83 -16.53
C MET A 88 13.33 -8.11 -16.36
N ASP A 89 13.83 -9.25 -16.81
CA ASP A 89 13.10 -10.51 -16.71
C ASP A 89 12.68 -10.86 -15.30
N ARG A 90 13.44 -10.40 -14.30
CA ARG A 90 13.13 -10.66 -12.91
C ARG A 90 12.11 -9.71 -12.33
N TYR A 91 11.85 -8.61 -13.02
CA TYR A 91 10.99 -7.55 -12.54
C TYR A 91 9.91 -7.27 -13.57
N LEU A 92 9.01 -8.24 -13.71
CA LEU A 92 7.87 -8.10 -14.60
C LEU A 92 6.83 -7.13 -14.02
N GLU A 93 7.01 -6.75 -12.78
CA GLU A 93 6.04 -5.98 -12.04
C GLU A 93 6.73 -4.86 -11.29
N GLN A 94 6.02 -3.75 -11.11
CA GLN A 94 6.51 -2.63 -10.32
C GLN A 94 5.38 -2.04 -9.49
N ILE A 95 5.71 -1.67 -8.26
CA ILE A 95 4.81 -0.89 -7.41
C ILE A 95 5.48 0.45 -7.15
N GLU A 96 4.72 1.52 -7.39
CA GLU A 96 5.15 2.86 -7.02
C GLU A 96 4.31 3.31 -5.83
N GLU A 97 4.97 3.90 -4.85
CA GLU A 97 4.30 4.41 -3.68
C GLU A 97 4.67 5.88 -3.50
N GLU A 98 3.68 6.75 -3.64
CA GLU A 98 3.86 8.17 -3.38
C GLU A 98 3.29 8.49 -2.01
N ILE A 99 4.06 9.21 -1.21
CA ILE A 99 3.67 9.57 0.15
C ILE A 99 3.44 11.08 0.18
N ILE A 100 2.21 11.49 0.47
CA ILE A 100 1.84 12.90 0.54
C ILE A 100 1.70 13.27 2.02
N LEU A 101 2.52 14.22 2.45
CA LEU A 101 2.59 14.67 3.83
C LEU A 101 2.14 16.12 3.95
N PRO A 102 1.69 16.54 5.15
CA PRO A 102 1.32 17.94 5.36
C PRO A 102 2.47 18.89 5.05
N SER A 103 2.15 20.05 4.48
CA SER A 103 3.16 21.01 4.05
C SER A 103 3.90 21.69 5.20
N GLU A 104 3.34 21.64 6.41
CA GLU A 104 3.99 22.25 7.59
C GLU A 104 5.24 21.52 8.05
N LEU A 105 5.42 20.27 7.63
CA LEU A 105 6.60 19.51 8.00
C LEU A 105 7.82 20.05 7.25
N ASP A 106 8.93 20.19 7.96
CA ASP A 106 10.16 20.63 7.31
C ASP A 106 10.81 19.49 6.55
N GLU A 107 11.85 19.80 5.79
CA GLU A 107 12.49 18.81 4.94
C GLU A 107 13.14 17.68 5.74
N SER A 108 13.69 18.00 6.91
CA SER A 108 14.29 16.99 7.76
C SER A 108 13.26 15.97 8.25
N GLU A 109 12.10 16.48 8.69
CA GLU A 109 11.01 15.63 9.14
C GLU A 109 10.48 14.77 8.01
N ARG A 110 10.33 15.34 6.82
CA ARG A 110 9.88 14.62 5.64
C ARG A 110 10.82 13.49 5.27
N ASN A 111 12.12 13.76 5.26
CA ASN A 111 13.11 12.74 4.94
C ASN A 111 13.11 11.61 5.95
N LYS A 112 12.94 11.96 7.22
CA LYS A 112 12.88 10.96 8.28
C LYS A 112 11.67 10.02 8.08
N LEU A 113 10.52 10.62 7.79
CA LEU A 113 9.32 9.83 7.56
C LEU A 113 9.45 8.93 6.33
N LEU A 114 10.10 9.42 5.28
CA LEU A 114 10.35 8.59 4.11
C LEU A 114 11.23 7.38 4.46
N MET A 115 12.25 7.58 5.27
CA MET A 115 13.10 6.48 5.72
C MET A 115 12.32 5.47 6.54
N ILE A 116 11.43 5.95 7.40
CA ILE A 116 10.57 5.08 8.20
C ILE A 116 9.64 4.28 7.31
N ALA A 117 9.05 4.91 6.29
CA ALA A 117 8.17 4.23 5.36
C ALA A 117 8.86 3.06 4.66
N LYS A 118 10.12 3.23 4.30
CA LYS A 118 10.91 2.18 3.64
C LYS A 118 11.24 1.01 4.56
N GLN A 119 11.06 1.16 5.86
CA GLN A 119 11.31 0.11 6.84
C GLN A 119 10.06 -0.72 7.15
N CYS A 120 8.95 -0.44 6.48
CA CYS A 120 7.72 -1.21 6.66
C CYS A 120 7.98 -2.70 6.37
N SER A 121 7.58 -3.57 7.28
CA SER A 121 7.82 -5.01 7.12
C SER A 121 7.11 -5.58 5.90
N ILE A 122 5.96 -5.04 5.56
CA ILE A 122 5.23 -5.49 4.36
C ILE A 122 5.96 -5.04 3.10
N HIS A 123 6.49 -3.82 3.10
CA HIS A 123 7.29 -3.32 2.00
C HIS A 123 8.50 -4.25 1.75
N ARG A 124 9.21 -4.60 2.81
CA ARG A 124 10.36 -5.49 2.72
C ARG A 124 9.97 -6.89 2.23
N MET A 125 8.86 -7.42 2.74
CA MET A 125 8.39 -8.73 2.35
C MET A 125 8.08 -8.81 0.86
N ILE A 126 7.45 -7.78 0.32
CA ILE A 126 7.13 -7.72 -1.10
C ILE A 126 8.40 -7.63 -1.93
N GLU A 127 9.34 -6.79 -1.52
CA GLU A 127 10.59 -6.62 -2.26
C GLU A 127 11.48 -7.86 -2.24
N GLU A 128 11.58 -8.49 -1.09
CA GLU A 128 12.51 -9.62 -0.90
C GLU A 128 11.87 -10.95 -1.18
N GLY A 129 10.57 -10.99 -1.19
CA GLY A 129 9.82 -12.21 -1.35
C GLY A 129 9.60 -12.92 -0.02
N THR A 130 8.69 -13.86 -0.02
CA THR A 130 8.39 -14.67 1.15
C THR A 130 7.92 -16.04 0.71
N HIS A 131 8.15 -17.02 1.56
CA HIS A 131 7.68 -18.37 1.29
C HIS A 131 6.27 -18.52 1.83
N ILE A 132 5.39 -19.09 1.02
CA ILE A 132 4.03 -19.36 1.42
C ILE A 132 3.82 -20.87 1.38
N ASP A 133 3.32 -21.42 2.47
CA ASP A 133 3.01 -22.82 2.58
C ASP A 133 1.50 -22.96 2.75
N SER A 134 0.84 -23.57 1.78
CA SER A 134 -0.62 -23.69 1.78
C SER A 134 -1.02 -25.13 1.92
N ARG A 135 -1.99 -25.40 2.78
CA ARG A 135 -2.49 -26.76 2.98
C ARG A 135 -3.97 -26.72 3.29
N LEU A 136 -4.63 -27.83 3.03
CA LEU A 136 -6.03 -28.00 3.38
C LEU A 136 -6.13 -28.60 4.78
N VAL A 137 -7.10 -28.15 5.54
CA VAL A 137 -7.38 -28.66 6.87
C VAL A 137 -8.86 -29.01 6.91
N ASP A 138 -9.19 -30.16 7.49
CA ASP A 138 -10.57 -30.59 7.64
C ASP A 138 -11.34 -29.59 8.52
N GLN A 139 -12.59 -29.36 8.16
CA GLN A 139 -13.40 -28.39 8.89
C GLN A 139 -13.49 -28.70 10.39
N GLU A 140 -13.48 -29.96 10.75
CA GLU A 140 -13.58 -30.39 12.15
C GLU A 140 -12.37 -29.97 13.00
N THR A 141 -11.23 -29.71 12.37
CA THR A 141 -10.01 -29.31 13.08
C THR A 141 -9.88 -27.80 13.21
N VAL A 142 -10.78 -27.02 12.58
CA VAL A 142 -10.76 -25.57 12.66
C VAL A 142 -11.43 -25.11 13.95
N GLN A 143 -10.68 -24.41 14.79
CA GLN A 143 -11.17 -23.86 16.05
C GLN A 143 -11.54 -22.39 15.83
N LYS A 144 -12.67 -21.97 16.39
CA LYS A 144 -13.09 -20.57 16.31
C LYS A 144 -12.84 -19.86 17.63
#